data_25b735051c1ebaeca0cb7607048559f9
#
_entry.id   25b735051c1ebaeca0cb7607048559f9
#
_cell.length_a   1.000
_cell.length_b   1.000
_cell.length_c   1.000
_cell.angle_alpha   90.00
_cell.angle_beta   90.00
_cell.angle_gamma   90.00
#
_symmetry.space_group_name_H-M   'P 1'
#
loop_
_entity.id
_entity.type
_entity.pdbx_description
1 polymer ?
#
loop_
_entity_poly.entity_id
_entity_poly.type
_entity_poly.pdbx_seq_one_letter_code
_entity_poly.pdbx_strand_id
1 'polypeptide(L)'
;MNGTPTPATVYTKQQRIAELARQMPNKALTSLAYRIDVEWLKEAYVRTRKDGAEGVDGKTAEEYAANLDANLASLLTRVKTASYRAPPVKRVHIPKDGGTRPIGIPTFEDKVLQRAFAMVLEPVYEQEFLDCSYGFRPGRSAHQALSAFYDQMTAMGGGWVLELDIKSFFDTLDHSQLRQIIEQRVRDGLVLRHIGKWLHAGVLEGHQLRHPEMGTPQGGVISPLLANIYLHEVLDVWFEREVKCRLKGRAFLIRYADDAVLGFSLEGDARRVLEVLPKRFAKYGLTLHPEKTCLVRYAPKRDDNDADPGTFDFLGFTHYWGKSRKGKPIIKRKTASKRLKRSLVRISEWCRSHRH
;
A
#
# COMPACT_ATOMS: atom_id res chain seq x y z
N MET A 1 -8.29 -40.42 -13.60
CA MET A 1 -7.51 -40.03 -12.40
C MET A 1 -7.37 -38.53 -12.39
N ASN A 2 -8.26 -37.83 -11.70
CA ASN A 2 -8.18 -36.39 -11.58
C ASN A 2 -7.26 -36.06 -10.40
N GLY A 3 -6.00 -35.84 -10.69
CA GLY A 3 -5.03 -35.38 -9.68
C GLY A 3 -5.46 -34.02 -9.15
N THR A 4 -5.63 -33.91 -7.83
CA THR A 4 -5.82 -32.64 -7.15
C THR A 4 -4.61 -31.77 -7.43
N PRO A 5 -4.74 -30.63 -8.13
CA PRO A 5 -3.58 -29.79 -8.40
C PRO A 5 -3.05 -29.20 -7.08
N THR A 6 -1.80 -29.41 -6.84
CA THR A 6 -1.12 -28.95 -5.62
C THR A 6 -0.85 -27.44 -5.69
N PRO A 7 -0.69 -26.74 -4.53
CA PRO A 7 -0.23 -25.34 -4.45
C PRO A 7 1.00 -25.04 -5.33
N ALA A 8 1.85 -26.05 -5.57
CA ALA A 8 2.97 -25.98 -6.49
C ALA A 8 2.59 -25.55 -7.91
N THR A 9 1.40 -25.94 -8.41
CA THR A 9 0.94 -25.57 -9.75
C THR A 9 0.66 -24.07 -9.88
N VAL A 10 0.01 -23.46 -8.88
CA VAL A 10 -0.27 -22.01 -8.85
C VAL A 10 1.04 -21.24 -8.70
N TYR A 11 1.93 -21.69 -7.82
CA TYR A 11 3.25 -21.10 -7.62
C TYR A 11 4.07 -21.12 -8.94
N THR A 12 4.09 -22.22 -9.64
CA THR A 12 4.78 -22.33 -10.94
C THR A 12 4.21 -21.37 -11.99
N LYS A 13 2.87 -21.19 -12.01
CA LYS A 13 2.21 -20.20 -12.89
C LYS A 13 2.63 -18.77 -12.52
N GLN A 14 2.72 -18.43 -11.22
CA GLN A 14 3.20 -17.13 -10.75
C GLN A 14 4.66 -16.89 -11.13
N GLN A 15 5.55 -17.89 -10.98
CA GLN A 15 6.95 -17.79 -11.41
C GLN A 15 7.06 -17.52 -12.92
N ARG A 16 6.27 -18.20 -13.74
CA ARG A 16 6.24 -17.96 -15.20
C ARG A 16 5.77 -16.54 -15.54
N ILE A 17 4.81 -15.99 -14.79
CA ILE A 17 4.39 -14.58 -14.96
C ILE A 17 5.55 -13.65 -14.63
N ALA A 18 6.23 -13.86 -13.51
CA ALA A 18 7.38 -13.06 -13.09
C ALA A 18 8.52 -13.12 -14.12
N GLU A 19 8.80 -14.31 -14.65
CA GLU A 19 9.82 -14.51 -15.67
C GLU A 19 9.48 -13.77 -16.97
N LEU A 20 8.24 -13.89 -17.47
CA LEU A 20 7.76 -13.13 -18.63
C LEU A 20 7.87 -11.63 -18.42
N ALA A 21 7.51 -11.15 -17.21
CA ALA A 21 7.62 -9.74 -16.88
C ALA A 21 9.08 -9.25 -16.91
N ARG A 22 10.02 -10.07 -16.43
CA ARG A 22 11.46 -9.77 -16.42
C ARG A 22 12.07 -9.79 -17.84
N GLN A 23 11.65 -10.75 -18.67
CA GLN A 23 12.14 -10.87 -20.04
C GLN A 23 11.61 -9.76 -20.96
N MET A 24 10.48 -9.15 -20.63
CA MET A 24 9.82 -8.11 -21.41
C MET A 24 9.63 -6.80 -20.60
N PRO A 25 10.69 -6.14 -20.12
CA PRO A 25 10.59 -5.00 -19.20
C PRO A 25 9.86 -3.80 -19.80
N ASN A 26 9.94 -3.61 -21.13
CA ASN A 26 9.37 -2.46 -21.83
C ASN A 26 8.10 -2.80 -22.63
N LYS A 27 7.51 -3.99 -22.40
CA LYS A 27 6.30 -4.42 -23.10
C LYS A 27 5.16 -4.70 -22.15
N ALA A 28 3.97 -4.27 -22.54
CA ALA A 28 2.77 -4.60 -21.79
C ALA A 28 2.36 -6.07 -22.02
N LEU A 29 2.03 -6.75 -20.93
CA LEU A 29 1.53 -8.12 -20.96
C LEU A 29 0.03 -8.11 -21.24
N THR A 30 -0.40 -8.91 -22.22
CA THR A 30 -1.78 -8.89 -22.75
C THR A 30 -2.60 -10.12 -22.36
N SER A 31 -1.96 -11.19 -21.92
CA SER A 31 -2.60 -12.49 -21.69
C SER A 31 -2.24 -13.01 -20.29
N LEU A 32 -2.86 -12.47 -19.28
CA LEU A 32 -2.61 -12.82 -17.87
C LEU A 32 -3.82 -13.54 -17.24
N ALA A 33 -5.02 -13.05 -17.51
CA ALA A 33 -6.24 -13.52 -16.87
C ALA A 33 -6.65 -14.96 -17.29
N TYR A 34 -6.17 -15.47 -18.42
CA TYR A 34 -6.44 -16.85 -18.81
C TYR A 34 -5.87 -17.88 -17.82
N ARG A 35 -4.89 -17.48 -17.02
CA ARG A 35 -4.28 -18.31 -15.97
C ARG A 35 -5.18 -18.52 -14.78
N ILE A 36 -6.23 -17.69 -14.66
CA ILE A 36 -7.23 -17.82 -13.60
C ILE A 36 -8.16 -18.98 -13.98
N ASP A 37 -7.96 -20.10 -13.34
CA ASP A 37 -8.80 -21.31 -13.40
C ASP A 37 -9.36 -21.62 -12.00
N VAL A 38 -10.10 -22.73 -11.87
CA VAL A 38 -10.71 -23.11 -10.58
C VAL A 38 -9.65 -23.31 -9.50
N GLU A 39 -8.51 -23.90 -9.85
CA GLU A 39 -7.42 -24.15 -8.90
C GLU A 39 -6.77 -22.84 -8.43
N TRP A 40 -6.63 -21.89 -9.34
CA TRP A 40 -6.17 -20.55 -8.99
C TRP A 40 -7.13 -19.86 -8.02
N LEU A 41 -8.45 -20.00 -8.25
CA LEU A 41 -9.47 -19.47 -7.34
C LEU A 41 -9.48 -20.20 -6.00
N LYS A 42 -9.23 -21.51 -5.95
CA LYS A 42 -9.07 -22.26 -4.69
C LYS A 42 -7.88 -21.71 -3.89
N GLU A 43 -6.76 -21.48 -4.52
CA GLU A 43 -5.61 -20.89 -3.85
C GLU A 43 -5.90 -19.45 -3.38
N ALA A 44 -6.59 -18.65 -4.19
CA ALA A 44 -7.05 -17.32 -3.78
C ALA A 44 -7.99 -17.38 -2.57
N TYR A 45 -8.90 -18.35 -2.54
CA TYR A 45 -9.74 -18.61 -1.36
C TYR A 45 -8.88 -18.95 -0.13
N VAL A 46 -7.90 -19.84 -0.25
CA VAL A 46 -6.99 -20.20 0.87
C VAL A 46 -6.27 -18.96 1.40
N ARG A 47 -5.76 -18.12 0.54
CA ARG A 47 -5.04 -16.87 0.90
C ARG A 47 -5.95 -15.73 1.35
N THR A 48 -7.25 -15.86 1.21
CA THR A 48 -8.21 -14.85 1.68
C THR A 48 -8.50 -15.04 3.16
N ARG A 49 -8.40 -13.97 3.94
CA ARG A 49 -8.69 -13.97 5.37
C ARG A 49 -10.15 -14.33 5.63
N LYS A 50 -10.39 -15.25 6.58
CA LYS A 50 -11.72 -15.83 6.85
C LYS A 50 -12.49 -15.11 7.97
N ASP A 51 -11.78 -14.51 8.92
CA ASP A 51 -12.32 -13.81 10.11
C ASP A 51 -12.63 -12.32 9.86
N GLY A 52 -12.73 -11.92 8.58
CA GLY A 52 -13.06 -10.55 8.20
C GLY A 52 -14.55 -10.27 8.21
N ALA A 53 -14.94 -9.01 8.45
CA ALA A 53 -16.33 -8.58 8.41
C ALA A 53 -17.04 -8.90 7.08
N GLU A 54 -18.34 -9.14 7.17
CA GLU A 54 -19.23 -9.46 6.04
C GLU A 54 -19.50 -8.25 5.16
N GLY A 55 -19.68 -8.52 3.86
CA GLY A 55 -20.07 -7.51 2.88
C GLY A 55 -21.55 -7.15 2.94
N VAL A 56 -22.05 -6.61 1.82
CA VAL A 56 -23.47 -6.21 1.68
C VAL A 56 -24.43 -7.40 1.61
N ASP A 57 -23.93 -8.58 1.25
CA ASP A 57 -24.70 -9.82 1.14
C ASP A 57 -24.85 -10.57 2.48
N GLY A 58 -24.18 -10.11 3.53
CA GLY A 58 -24.18 -10.74 4.85
C GLY A 58 -23.55 -12.13 4.90
N LYS A 59 -22.90 -12.60 3.82
CA LYS A 59 -22.31 -13.94 3.77
C LYS A 59 -20.96 -14.00 4.45
N THR A 60 -20.81 -14.99 5.34
CA THR A 60 -19.57 -15.33 6.01
C THR A 60 -18.66 -16.18 5.10
N ALA A 61 -17.40 -16.33 5.51
CA ALA A 61 -16.47 -17.27 4.86
C ALA A 61 -16.93 -18.73 4.99
N GLU A 62 -17.55 -19.09 6.11
CA GLU A 62 -18.03 -20.44 6.40
C GLU A 62 -19.22 -20.81 5.50
N GLU A 63 -20.20 -19.91 5.38
CA GLU A 63 -21.35 -20.10 4.49
C GLU A 63 -20.91 -20.21 3.02
N TYR A 64 -19.91 -19.40 2.60
CA TYR A 64 -19.34 -19.52 1.26
C TYR A 64 -18.62 -20.85 1.06
N ALA A 65 -17.93 -21.37 2.07
CA ALA A 65 -17.23 -22.64 2.06
C ALA A 65 -18.14 -23.86 1.95
N ALA A 66 -19.39 -23.79 2.44
CA ALA A 66 -20.34 -24.90 2.42
C ALA A 66 -20.58 -25.45 0.99
N ASN A 67 -20.46 -24.61 -0.04
CA ASN A 67 -20.59 -24.98 -1.45
C ASN A 67 -19.39 -24.48 -2.29
N LEU A 68 -18.18 -24.60 -1.76
CA LEU A 68 -16.98 -23.94 -2.29
C LEU A 68 -16.75 -24.23 -3.79
N ASP A 69 -16.74 -25.51 -4.19
CA ASP A 69 -16.44 -25.89 -5.59
C ASP A 69 -17.47 -25.33 -6.57
N ALA A 70 -18.75 -25.40 -6.23
CA ALA A 70 -19.84 -24.86 -7.05
C ALA A 70 -19.77 -23.32 -7.12
N ASN A 71 -19.48 -22.65 -5.99
CA ASN A 71 -19.33 -21.20 -5.92
C ASN A 71 -18.15 -20.73 -6.79
N LEU A 72 -16.99 -21.38 -6.69
CA LEU A 72 -15.81 -21.03 -7.47
C LEU A 72 -15.98 -21.32 -8.98
N ALA A 73 -16.63 -22.40 -9.34
CA ALA A 73 -16.94 -22.73 -10.74
C ALA A 73 -17.91 -21.69 -11.35
N SER A 74 -18.96 -21.33 -10.62
CA SER A 74 -19.90 -20.28 -11.01
C SER A 74 -19.20 -18.93 -11.16
N LEU A 75 -18.36 -18.57 -10.16
CA LEU A 75 -17.58 -17.33 -10.21
C LEU A 75 -16.68 -17.26 -11.43
N LEU A 76 -15.92 -18.33 -11.72
CA LEU A 76 -15.06 -18.42 -12.88
C LEU A 76 -15.84 -18.26 -14.20
N THR A 77 -17.00 -18.91 -14.31
CA THR A 77 -17.88 -18.78 -15.48
C THR A 77 -18.29 -17.33 -15.68
N ARG A 78 -18.79 -16.66 -14.63
CA ARG A 78 -19.20 -15.25 -14.69
C ARG A 78 -18.04 -14.31 -15.07
N VAL A 79 -16.84 -14.59 -14.59
CA VAL A 79 -15.63 -13.84 -14.93
C VAL A 79 -15.30 -14.01 -16.41
N LYS A 80 -15.27 -15.25 -16.93
CA LYS A 80 -14.91 -15.56 -18.32
C LYS A 80 -15.96 -15.07 -19.33
N THR A 81 -17.23 -15.14 -18.99
CA THR A 81 -18.34 -14.67 -19.86
C THR A 81 -18.59 -13.17 -19.73
N ALA A 82 -17.78 -12.44 -18.95
CA ALA A 82 -17.93 -11.02 -18.67
C ALA A 82 -19.25 -10.64 -17.94
N SER A 83 -20.05 -11.61 -17.50
CA SER A 83 -21.31 -11.40 -16.78
C SER A 83 -21.13 -11.09 -15.29
N TYR A 84 -19.91 -11.24 -14.75
CA TYR A 84 -19.61 -10.83 -13.37
C TYR A 84 -19.89 -9.33 -13.15
N ARG A 85 -20.57 -9.00 -12.06
CA ARG A 85 -20.80 -7.63 -11.59
C ARG A 85 -20.22 -7.49 -10.19
N ALA A 86 -19.39 -6.48 -9.96
CA ALA A 86 -18.85 -6.21 -8.65
C ALA A 86 -19.97 -5.68 -7.73
N PRO A 87 -20.25 -6.34 -6.59
CA PRO A 87 -21.20 -5.83 -5.63
C PRO A 87 -20.70 -4.51 -5.01
N PRO A 88 -21.60 -3.63 -4.54
CA PRO A 88 -21.16 -2.48 -3.77
C PRO A 88 -20.44 -2.90 -2.48
N VAL A 89 -19.53 -2.07 -2.00
CA VAL A 89 -18.86 -2.31 -0.72
C VAL A 89 -19.70 -1.76 0.43
N LYS A 90 -19.77 -2.49 1.54
CA LYS A 90 -20.43 -2.04 2.77
C LYS A 90 -19.52 -1.07 3.51
N ARG A 91 -19.95 0.19 3.69
CA ARG A 91 -19.17 1.19 4.43
C ARG A 91 -19.32 1.02 5.93
N VAL A 92 -18.19 0.99 6.61
CA VAL A 92 -18.08 0.98 8.07
C VAL A 92 -17.09 2.04 8.49
N HIS A 93 -17.42 2.78 9.54
CA HIS A 93 -16.53 3.80 10.11
C HIS A 93 -15.79 3.21 11.31
N ILE A 94 -14.45 3.19 11.22
CA ILE A 94 -13.60 2.80 12.36
C ILE A 94 -13.03 4.04 13.05
N PRO A 95 -12.96 4.04 14.40
CA PRO A 95 -12.37 5.13 15.15
C PRO A 95 -10.90 5.37 14.73
N LYS A 96 -10.55 6.63 14.46
CA LYS A 96 -9.19 7.11 14.21
C LYS A 96 -8.96 8.34 15.06
N ASP A 97 -7.69 8.66 15.39
CA ASP A 97 -7.33 9.86 16.15
C ASP A 97 -7.94 11.13 15.51
N GLY A 98 -8.85 11.78 16.24
CA GLY A 98 -9.54 12.99 15.79
C GLY A 98 -10.74 12.77 14.85
N GLY A 99 -11.29 11.53 14.75
CA GLY A 99 -12.46 11.26 13.94
C GLY A 99 -12.68 9.79 13.61
N THR A 100 -13.24 9.52 12.43
CA THR A 100 -13.48 8.17 11.92
C THR A 100 -12.81 8.00 10.56
N ARG A 101 -12.43 6.76 10.26
CA ARG A 101 -11.93 6.34 8.95
C ARG A 101 -12.97 5.46 8.28
N PRO A 102 -13.49 5.85 7.11
CA PRO A 102 -14.40 5.00 6.35
C PRO A 102 -13.65 3.81 5.74
N ILE A 103 -14.20 2.61 5.91
CA ILE A 103 -13.68 1.38 5.29
C ILE A 103 -14.80 0.75 4.48
N GLY A 104 -14.51 0.35 3.24
CA GLY A 104 -15.41 -0.40 2.39
C GLY A 104 -15.13 -1.89 2.50
N ILE A 105 -16.12 -2.68 2.90
CA ILE A 105 -16.00 -4.13 3.06
C ILE A 105 -16.64 -4.80 1.85
N PRO A 106 -15.86 -5.46 0.95
CA PRO A 106 -16.40 -6.26 -0.14
C PRO A 106 -17.09 -7.52 0.37
N THR A 107 -17.98 -8.12 -0.44
CA THR A 107 -18.50 -9.48 -0.19
C THR A 107 -17.35 -10.49 -0.13
N PHE A 108 -17.60 -11.63 0.54
CA PHE A 108 -16.54 -12.63 0.67
C PHE A 108 -16.11 -13.20 -0.69
N GLU A 109 -17.07 -13.47 -1.59
CA GLU A 109 -16.78 -13.88 -2.97
C GLU A 109 -15.91 -12.87 -3.70
N ASP A 110 -16.22 -11.58 -3.55
CA ASP A 110 -15.44 -10.50 -4.19
C ASP A 110 -14.02 -10.39 -3.61
N LYS A 111 -13.85 -10.60 -2.30
CA LYS A 111 -12.52 -10.70 -1.68
C LYS A 111 -11.67 -11.81 -2.30
N VAL A 112 -12.27 -12.98 -2.57
CA VAL A 112 -11.59 -14.11 -3.23
C VAL A 112 -11.21 -13.74 -4.65
N LEU A 113 -12.12 -13.12 -5.41
CA LEU A 113 -11.84 -12.71 -6.78
C LEU A 113 -10.75 -11.63 -6.84
N GLN A 114 -10.81 -10.61 -6.00
CA GLN A 114 -9.77 -9.58 -5.90
C GLN A 114 -8.41 -10.19 -5.55
N ARG A 115 -8.38 -11.18 -4.64
CA ARG A 115 -7.16 -11.94 -4.33
C ARG A 115 -6.63 -12.69 -5.55
N ALA A 116 -7.48 -13.32 -6.32
CA ALA A 116 -7.08 -14.02 -7.54
C ALA A 116 -6.41 -13.08 -8.57
N PHE A 117 -6.95 -11.88 -8.76
CA PHE A 117 -6.35 -10.89 -9.65
C PHE A 117 -5.08 -10.26 -9.06
N ALA A 118 -5.02 -10.03 -7.74
CA ALA A 118 -3.79 -9.61 -7.08
C ALA A 118 -2.66 -10.63 -7.30
N MET A 119 -2.94 -11.94 -7.16
CA MET A 119 -1.98 -13.02 -7.40
C MET A 119 -1.46 -13.06 -8.85
N VAL A 120 -2.21 -12.53 -9.82
CA VAL A 120 -1.77 -12.38 -11.21
C VAL A 120 -0.89 -11.14 -11.39
N LEU A 121 -1.22 -10.04 -10.73
CA LEU A 121 -0.54 -8.75 -10.89
C LEU A 121 0.74 -8.65 -10.05
N GLU A 122 0.74 -9.19 -8.83
CA GLU A 122 1.91 -9.17 -7.93
C GLU A 122 3.20 -9.65 -8.61
N PRO A 123 3.26 -10.80 -9.29
CA PRO A 123 4.48 -11.25 -9.95
C PRO A 123 4.97 -10.32 -11.05
N VAL A 124 4.09 -9.57 -11.69
CA VAL A 124 4.45 -8.57 -12.71
C VAL A 124 5.11 -7.36 -12.05
N TYR A 125 4.41 -6.76 -11.07
CA TYR A 125 4.85 -5.49 -10.46
C TYR A 125 6.00 -5.65 -9.48
N GLU A 126 6.20 -6.84 -8.89
CA GLU A 126 7.40 -7.13 -8.10
C GLU A 126 8.70 -7.10 -8.92
N GLN A 127 8.62 -7.18 -10.27
CA GLN A 127 9.77 -6.96 -11.15
C GLN A 127 10.01 -5.48 -11.47
N GLU A 128 9.02 -4.62 -11.20
CA GLU A 128 9.08 -3.17 -11.47
C GLU A 128 9.39 -2.36 -10.19
N PHE A 129 8.82 -2.78 -9.06
CA PHE A 129 8.91 -2.03 -7.81
C PHE A 129 10.36 -1.84 -7.34
N LEU A 130 10.71 -0.60 -7.03
CA LEU A 130 12.03 -0.23 -6.55
C LEU A 130 12.24 -0.65 -5.08
N ASP A 131 13.50 -0.73 -4.67
CA ASP A 131 13.90 -1.12 -3.32
C ASP A 131 13.50 -0.12 -2.23
N CYS A 132 13.16 1.11 -2.60
CA CYS A 132 12.66 2.12 -1.68
C CYS A 132 11.24 1.84 -1.16
N SER A 133 10.47 0.94 -1.81
CA SER A 133 9.09 0.61 -1.47
C SER A 133 8.99 -0.69 -0.65
N TYR A 134 8.29 -0.64 0.49
CA TYR A 134 8.21 -1.74 1.46
C TYR A 134 6.78 -2.21 1.76
N GLY A 135 5.80 -1.29 1.81
CA GLY A 135 4.44 -1.59 2.26
C GLY A 135 3.68 -2.55 1.34
N PHE A 136 2.98 -3.53 1.93
CA PHE A 136 2.12 -4.50 1.22
C PHE A 136 2.80 -5.31 0.11
N ARG A 137 4.11 -5.48 0.17
CA ARG A 137 4.90 -6.27 -0.77
C ARG A 137 5.33 -7.60 -0.14
N PRO A 138 5.32 -8.72 -0.90
CA PRO A 138 5.84 -10.01 -0.42
C PRO A 138 7.29 -9.90 0.05
N GLY A 139 7.59 -10.50 1.21
CA GLY A 139 8.96 -10.51 1.77
C GLY A 139 9.47 -9.16 2.27
N ARG A 140 8.66 -8.08 2.24
CA ARG A 140 8.99 -6.76 2.78
C ARG A 140 8.23 -6.47 4.06
N SER A 141 8.81 -5.68 4.96
CA SER A 141 8.21 -5.34 6.25
C SER A 141 8.52 -3.91 6.69
N ALA A 142 7.73 -3.41 7.67
CA ALA A 142 7.99 -2.13 8.30
C ALA A 142 9.35 -2.08 9.00
N HIS A 143 9.81 -3.20 9.59
CA HIS A 143 11.12 -3.27 10.21
C HIS A 143 12.26 -3.10 9.22
N GLN A 144 12.14 -3.69 8.01
CA GLN A 144 13.12 -3.49 6.95
C GLN A 144 13.14 -2.02 6.45
N ALA A 145 11.98 -1.37 6.32
CA ALA A 145 11.91 0.06 5.99
C ALA A 145 12.61 0.93 7.04
N LEU A 146 12.36 0.64 8.33
CA LEU A 146 13.00 1.32 9.45
C LEU A 146 14.52 1.07 9.52
N SER A 147 14.98 -0.15 9.18
CA SER A 147 16.40 -0.46 9.09
C SER A 147 17.06 0.29 7.94
N ALA A 148 16.46 0.27 6.76
CA ALA A 148 16.96 0.98 5.59
C ALA A 148 17.09 2.48 5.83
N PHE A 149 16.11 3.10 6.53
CA PHE A 149 16.22 4.49 6.95
C PHE A 149 17.43 4.71 7.87
N TYR A 150 17.58 3.87 8.89
CA TYR A 150 18.69 3.94 9.85
C TYR A 150 20.04 3.85 9.14
N ASP A 151 20.22 2.86 8.26
CA ASP A 151 21.47 2.59 7.56
C ASP A 151 21.84 3.75 6.63
N GLN A 152 20.90 4.23 5.81
CA GLN A 152 21.14 5.32 4.86
C GLN A 152 21.39 6.66 5.57
N MET A 153 20.64 6.99 6.59
CA MET A 153 20.81 8.24 7.34
C MET A 153 22.11 8.23 8.15
N THR A 154 22.47 7.08 8.75
CA THR A 154 23.75 6.91 9.45
C THR A 154 24.94 7.03 8.49
N ALA A 155 24.86 6.40 7.30
CA ALA A 155 25.89 6.51 6.27
C ALA A 155 26.06 7.95 5.76
N MET A 156 25.00 8.77 5.78
CA MET A 156 25.05 10.20 5.46
C MET A 156 25.65 11.05 6.60
N GLY A 157 25.68 10.54 7.83
CA GLY A 157 26.08 11.31 9.01
C GLY A 157 25.02 12.30 9.49
N GLY A 158 23.77 12.12 9.10
CA GLY A 158 22.67 13.05 9.32
C GLY A 158 22.39 13.94 8.12
N GLY A 159 21.45 14.86 8.27
CA GLY A 159 21.04 15.77 7.20
C GLY A 159 19.64 16.34 7.42
N TRP A 160 18.79 16.18 6.43
CA TRP A 160 17.41 16.68 6.41
C TRP A 160 16.45 15.54 6.08
N VAL A 161 15.33 15.50 6.77
CA VAL A 161 14.25 14.52 6.53
C VAL A 161 13.01 15.29 6.10
N LEU A 162 12.44 14.90 4.98
CA LEU A 162 11.15 15.36 4.50
C LEU A 162 10.13 14.26 4.72
N GLU A 163 9.21 14.49 5.64
CA GLU A 163 8.03 13.62 5.86
C GLU A 163 6.99 13.93 4.79
N LEU A 164 6.39 12.90 4.19
CA LEU A 164 5.30 13.03 3.24
C LEU A 164 4.02 12.40 3.80
N ASP A 165 2.94 13.16 3.81
CA ASP A 165 1.57 12.68 4.10
C ASP A 165 0.67 13.08 2.93
N ILE A 166 0.02 12.10 2.30
CA ILE A 166 -0.91 12.33 1.20
C ILE A 166 -2.32 12.47 1.78
N LYS A 167 -2.99 13.60 1.50
CA LYS A 167 -4.35 13.84 1.99
C LYS A 167 -5.33 12.89 1.33
N SER A 168 -6.01 12.06 2.13
CA SER A 168 -7.08 11.16 1.68
C SER A 168 -6.73 10.34 0.44
N PHE A 169 -5.52 9.78 0.38
CA PHE A 169 -4.98 9.11 -0.81
C PHE A 169 -5.96 8.16 -1.49
N PHE A 170 -6.57 7.25 -0.71
CA PHE A 170 -7.51 6.26 -1.26
C PHE A 170 -8.81 6.88 -1.78
N ASP A 171 -9.22 8.04 -1.27
CA ASP A 171 -10.46 8.71 -1.68
C ASP A 171 -10.24 9.63 -2.90
N THR A 172 -8.99 10.02 -3.19
CA THR A 172 -8.64 10.98 -4.26
C THR A 172 -7.94 10.34 -5.45
N LEU A 173 -7.71 9.02 -5.42
CA LEU A 173 -7.05 8.31 -6.49
C LEU A 173 -7.85 8.41 -7.79
N ASP A 174 -7.25 8.98 -8.84
CA ASP A 174 -7.87 9.15 -10.16
C ASP A 174 -7.89 7.82 -10.91
N HIS A 175 -9.10 7.35 -11.28
CA HIS A 175 -9.30 6.07 -11.96
C HIS A 175 -8.68 6.04 -13.36
N SER A 176 -8.71 7.17 -14.07
CA SER A 176 -8.17 7.27 -15.43
C SER A 176 -6.64 7.23 -15.43
N GLN A 177 -6.02 7.96 -14.49
CA GLN A 177 -4.58 7.94 -14.29
C GLN A 177 -4.09 6.55 -13.84
N LEU A 178 -4.79 5.93 -12.88
CA LEU A 178 -4.47 4.56 -12.45
C LEU A 178 -4.52 3.59 -13.63
N ARG A 179 -5.58 3.67 -14.44
CA ARG A 179 -5.72 2.83 -15.62
C ARG A 179 -4.57 3.03 -16.61
N GLN A 180 -4.21 4.28 -16.92
CA GLN A 180 -3.10 4.61 -17.79
C GLN A 180 -1.77 4.04 -17.27
N ILE A 181 -1.52 4.16 -15.97
CA ILE A 181 -0.32 3.60 -15.32
C ILE A 181 -0.31 2.06 -15.45
N ILE A 182 -1.43 1.40 -15.19
CA ILE A 182 -1.52 -0.06 -15.33
C ILE A 182 -1.30 -0.48 -16.78
N GLU A 183 -1.89 0.21 -17.76
CA GLU A 183 -1.80 -0.10 -19.19
C GLU A 183 -0.37 0.01 -19.75
N GLN A 184 0.54 0.73 -19.08
CA GLN A 184 1.96 0.73 -19.45
C GLN A 184 2.56 -0.68 -19.34
N ARG A 185 2.08 -1.49 -18.39
CA ARG A 185 2.64 -2.79 -18.06
C ARG A 185 1.70 -3.96 -18.25
N VAL A 186 0.40 -3.74 -18.11
CA VAL A 186 -0.65 -4.77 -18.25
C VAL A 186 -1.76 -4.25 -19.15
N ARG A 187 -1.90 -4.84 -20.33
CA ARG A 187 -2.98 -4.56 -21.31
C ARG A 187 -3.90 -5.76 -21.51
N ASP A 188 -4.10 -6.55 -20.46
CA ASP A 188 -5.09 -7.62 -20.47
C ASP A 188 -6.48 -7.03 -20.26
N GLY A 189 -7.34 -7.15 -21.27
CA GLY A 189 -8.67 -6.54 -21.25
C GLY A 189 -9.57 -7.07 -20.14
N LEU A 190 -9.40 -8.33 -19.70
CA LEU A 190 -10.17 -8.90 -18.59
C LEU A 190 -9.69 -8.33 -17.25
N VAL A 191 -8.38 -8.19 -17.07
CA VAL A 191 -7.79 -7.56 -15.88
C VAL A 191 -8.26 -6.13 -15.74
N LEU A 192 -8.09 -5.32 -16.79
CA LEU A 192 -8.47 -3.90 -16.76
C LEU A 192 -9.96 -3.69 -16.52
N ARG A 193 -10.81 -4.56 -17.12
CA ARG A 193 -12.26 -4.50 -16.92
C ARG A 193 -12.65 -4.79 -15.48
N HIS A 194 -12.03 -5.78 -14.83
CA HIS A 194 -12.36 -6.12 -13.45
C HIS A 194 -11.87 -5.05 -12.48
N ILE A 195 -10.66 -4.51 -12.68
CA ILE A 195 -10.20 -3.35 -11.89
C ILE A 195 -11.19 -2.19 -12.03
N GLY A 196 -11.61 -1.86 -13.25
CA GLY A 196 -12.63 -0.84 -13.47
C GLY A 196 -13.95 -1.13 -12.75
N LYS A 197 -14.44 -2.39 -12.77
CA LYS A 197 -15.65 -2.78 -12.04
C LYS A 197 -15.52 -2.54 -10.54
N TRP A 198 -14.39 -2.84 -9.92
CA TRP A 198 -14.18 -2.61 -8.49
C TRP A 198 -14.05 -1.13 -8.13
N LEU A 199 -13.40 -0.35 -8.97
CA LEU A 199 -13.30 1.10 -8.77
C LEU A 199 -14.68 1.80 -8.83
N HIS A 200 -15.61 1.25 -9.64
CA HIS A 200 -16.97 1.80 -9.81
C HIS A 200 -18.07 1.00 -9.09
N ALA A 201 -17.71 0.03 -8.24
CA ALA A 201 -18.67 -0.88 -7.59
C ALA A 201 -19.72 -0.19 -6.72
N GLY A 202 -19.50 1.07 -6.37
CA GLY A 202 -20.36 1.79 -5.44
C GLY A 202 -20.09 1.47 -3.99
N VAL A 203 -20.63 2.29 -3.13
CA VAL A 203 -20.48 2.22 -1.67
C VAL A 203 -21.85 2.28 -1.04
N LEU A 204 -22.21 1.25 -0.28
CA LEU A 204 -23.45 1.22 0.51
C LEU A 204 -23.16 1.72 1.93
N GLU A 205 -23.76 2.85 2.29
CA GLU A 205 -23.68 3.46 3.62
C GLU A 205 -25.07 3.53 4.25
N GLY A 206 -25.33 2.71 5.25
CA GLY A 206 -26.68 2.47 5.75
C GLY A 206 -27.55 1.90 4.62
N HIS A 207 -28.56 2.68 4.17
CA HIS A 207 -29.45 2.31 3.07
C HIS A 207 -29.21 3.11 1.77
N GLN A 208 -28.16 3.94 1.73
CA GLN A 208 -27.84 4.79 0.60
C GLN A 208 -26.70 4.21 -0.23
N LEU A 209 -26.96 3.94 -1.51
CA LEU A 209 -25.93 3.57 -2.48
C LEU A 209 -25.36 4.84 -3.11
N ARG A 210 -24.02 4.99 -3.02
CA ARG A 210 -23.28 6.09 -3.64
C ARG A 210 -22.28 5.52 -4.63
N HIS A 211 -22.10 6.19 -5.76
CA HIS A 211 -21.07 5.85 -6.75
C HIS A 211 -20.01 6.95 -6.76
N PRO A 212 -18.88 6.76 -6.08
CA PRO A 212 -17.77 7.72 -6.12
C PRO A 212 -17.14 7.72 -7.52
N GLU A 213 -16.88 8.90 -8.06
CA GLU A 213 -16.20 9.08 -9.35
C GLU A 213 -14.67 8.94 -9.23
N MET A 214 -14.13 9.05 -8.02
CA MET A 214 -12.72 8.93 -7.69
C MET A 214 -12.53 8.03 -6.46
N GLY A 215 -11.30 7.59 -6.28
CA GLY A 215 -10.90 6.80 -5.15
C GLY A 215 -11.07 5.30 -5.34
N THR A 216 -10.50 4.56 -4.42
CA THR A 216 -10.70 3.11 -4.30
C THR A 216 -11.23 2.79 -2.91
N PRO A 217 -12.20 1.89 -2.78
CA PRO A 217 -12.71 1.53 -1.45
C PRO A 217 -11.56 1.11 -0.54
N GLN A 218 -11.35 1.85 0.55
CA GLN A 218 -10.39 1.43 1.58
C GLN A 218 -10.89 0.13 2.21
N GLY A 219 -10.14 -0.98 2.04
CA GLY A 219 -10.51 -2.31 2.54
C GLY A 219 -10.70 -3.36 1.45
N GLY A 220 -10.68 -3.00 0.18
CA GLY A 220 -10.57 -3.94 -0.93
C GLY A 220 -9.24 -4.71 -0.88
N VAL A 221 -9.27 -6.00 -1.18
CA VAL A 221 -8.07 -6.87 -1.14
C VAL A 221 -7.01 -6.46 -2.16
N ILE A 222 -7.43 -5.94 -3.31
CA ILE A 222 -6.53 -5.48 -4.38
C ILE A 222 -6.06 -4.03 -4.18
N SER A 223 -6.77 -3.23 -3.38
CA SER A 223 -6.50 -1.79 -3.22
C SER A 223 -5.07 -1.46 -2.78
N PRO A 224 -4.41 -2.21 -1.87
CA PRO A 224 -3.02 -1.95 -1.51
C PRO A 224 -2.03 -2.13 -2.67
N LEU A 225 -2.27 -3.12 -3.53
CA LEU A 225 -1.44 -3.33 -4.72
C LEU A 225 -1.63 -2.19 -5.74
N LEU A 226 -2.88 -1.80 -6.00
CA LEU A 226 -3.19 -0.67 -6.90
C LEU A 226 -2.58 0.64 -6.38
N ALA A 227 -2.62 0.87 -5.07
CA ALA A 227 -1.96 1.98 -4.41
C ALA A 227 -0.44 1.98 -4.63
N ASN A 228 0.19 0.83 -4.47
CA ASN A 228 1.62 0.68 -4.72
C ASN A 228 1.98 0.91 -6.19
N ILE A 229 1.18 0.41 -7.13
CA ILE A 229 1.38 0.64 -8.57
C ILE A 229 1.31 2.14 -8.89
N TYR A 230 0.33 2.83 -8.31
CA TYR A 230 0.16 4.27 -8.52
C TYR A 230 1.34 5.08 -7.97
N LEU A 231 1.70 4.84 -6.71
CA LEU A 231 2.79 5.57 -6.05
C LEU A 231 4.17 5.21 -6.59
N HIS A 232 4.33 4.02 -7.15
CA HIS A 232 5.55 3.65 -7.87
C HIS A 232 5.83 4.61 -9.02
N GLU A 233 4.83 4.92 -9.84
CA GLU A 233 4.97 5.87 -10.95
C GLU A 233 5.06 7.32 -10.46
N VAL A 234 4.17 7.70 -9.55
CA VAL A 234 4.04 9.09 -9.10
C VAL A 234 5.26 9.55 -8.30
N LEU A 235 5.76 8.69 -7.41
CA LEU A 235 6.80 9.05 -6.44
C LEU A 235 8.11 8.28 -6.65
N ASP A 236 8.07 6.94 -6.65
CA ASP A 236 9.30 6.13 -6.58
C ASP A 236 10.18 6.33 -7.82
N VAL A 237 9.62 6.08 -9.01
CA VAL A 237 10.34 6.20 -10.29
C VAL A 237 10.75 7.65 -10.55
N TRP A 238 9.84 8.58 -10.31
CA TRP A 238 10.13 10.01 -10.48
C TRP A 238 11.27 10.45 -9.57
N PHE A 239 11.25 10.08 -8.28
CA PHE A 239 12.32 10.47 -7.36
C PHE A 239 13.67 9.85 -7.75
N GLU A 240 13.70 8.54 -8.00
CA GLU A 240 14.95 7.82 -8.27
C GLU A 240 15.55 8.16 -9.62
N ARG A 241 14.74 8.37 -10.67
CA ARG A 241 15.23 8.57 -12.04
C ARG A 241 15.31 10.03 -12.47
N GLU A 242 14.39 10.89 -12.00
CA GLU A 242 14.30 12.27 -12.48
C GLU A 242 14.81 13.29 -11.46
N VAL A 243 14.54 13.10 -10.17
CA VAL A 243 14.92 14.05 -9.12
C VAL A 243 16.36 13.83 -8.67
N LYS A 244 16.67 12.61 -8.28
CA LYS A 244 17.92 12.25 -7.61
C LYS A 244 19.17 12.62 -8.43
N CYS A 245 19.13 12.48 -9.75
CA CYS A 245 20.21 12.86 -10.66
C CYS A 245 20.45 14.38 -10.78
N ARG A 246 19.48 15.20 -10.32
CA ARG A 246 19.57 16.67 -10.34
C ARG A 246 19.96 17.27 -8.99
N LEU A 247 20.11 16.45 -7.96
CA LEU A 247 20.54 16.88 -6.64
C LEU A 247 22.07 16.98 -6.56
N LYS A 248 22.53 17.90 -5.73
CA LYS A 248 23.98 18.11 -5.49
C LYS A 248 24.51 17.16 -4.41
N GLY A 249 23.67 16.83 -3.43
CA GLY A 249 24.00 15.96 -2.33
C GLY A 249 23.43 14.56 -2.47
N ARG A 250 23.73 13.72 -1.47
CA ARG A 250 23.13 12.39 -1.35
C ARG A 250 21.67 12.51 -0.93
N ALA A 251 20.80 11.67 -1.50
CA ALA A 251 19.41 11.59 -1.12
C ALA A 251 18.89 10.15 -1.26
N PHE A 252 17.85 9.83 -0.50
CA PHE A 252 17.14 8.56 -0.56
C PHE A 252 15.66 8.72 -0.28
N LEU A 253 14.88 7.74 -0.70
CA LEU A 253 13.45 7.60 -0.42
C LEU A 253 13.22 6.29 0.32
N ILE A 254 12.36 6.28 1.34
CA ILE A 254 11.80 5.09 1.98
C ILE A 254 10.30 5.26 2.01
N ARG A 255 9.57 4.35 1.37
CA ARG A 255 8.10 4.36 1.31
C ARG A 255 7.51 3.08 1.87
N TYR A 256 6.49 3.24 2.70
CA TYR A 256 5.66 2.15 3.19
C TYR A 256 4.19 2.46 2.92
N ALA A 257 3.62 1.91 1.84
CA ALA A 257 2.31 2.28 1.31
C ALA A 257 2.26 3.79 0.95
N ASP A 258 1.34 4.54 1.57
CA ASP A 258 1.19 5.99 1.44
C ASP A 258 2.10 6.80 2.38
N ASP A 259 2.67 6.17 3.41
CA ASP A 259 3.66 6.81 4.28
C ASP A 259 5.04 6.83 3.62
N ALA A 260 5.68 7.98 3.49
CA ALA A 260 7.00 8.11 2.90
C ALA A 260 7.88 9.13 3.60
N VAL A 261 9.18 8.86 3.62
CA VAL A 261 10.21 9.79 4.10
C VAL A 261 11.34 9.89 3.08
N LEU A 262 11.83 11.10 2.84
CA LEU A 262 12.98 11.36 2.00
C LEU A 262 14.11 11.92 2.87
N GLY A 263 15.31 11.37 2.72
CA GLY A 263 16.51 11.87 3.39
C GLY A 263 17.40 12.64 2.42
N PHE A 264 18.00 13.76 2.88
CA PHE A 264 18.86 14.60 2.10
C PHE A 264 20.09 15.01 2.92
N SER A 265 21.29 15.02 2.30
CA SER A 265 22.49 15.53 2.94
C SER A 265 22.58 17.07 2.91
N LEU A 266 21.86 17.73 1.99
CA LEU A 266 21.87 19.19 1.81
C LEU A 266 20.46 19.79 1.94
N GLU A 267 20.33 20.86 2.70
CA GLU A 267 19.07 21.59 2.89
C GLU A 267 18.50 22.12 1.56
N GLY A 268 19.36 22.72 0.73
CA GLY A 268 18.94 23.29 -0.54
C GLY A 268 18.31 22.28 -1.49
N ASP A 269 18.76 21.03 -1.46
CA ASP A 269 18.16 19.94 -2.23
C ASP A 269 16.80 19.54 -1.64
N ALA A 270 16.70 19.41 -0.32
CA ALA A 270 15.46 19.08 0.37
C ALA A 270 14.37 20.15 0.11
N ARG A 271 14.71 21.44 0.20
CA ARG A 271 13.79 22.56 -0.07
C ARG A 271 13.32 22.57 -1.52
N ARG A 272 14.20 22.34 -2.50
CA ARG A 272 13.82 22.23 -3.92
C ARG A 272 12.84 21.09 -4.14
N VAL A 273 13.09 19.93 -3.53
CA VAL A 273 12.18 18.79 -3.67
C VAL A 273 10.82 19.09 -3.03
N LEU A 274 10.79 19.68 -1.83
CA LEU A 274 9.55 20.11 -1.17
C LEU A 274 8.74 21.09 -2.05
N GLU A 275 9.39 21.99 -2.78
CA GLU A 275 8.73 22.97 -3.66
C GLU A 275 8.10 22.32 -4.91
N VAL A 276 8.74 21.28 -5.48
CA VAL A 276 8.24 20.65 -6.71
C VAL A 276 7.29 19.50 -6.46
N LEU A 277 7.31 18.86 -5.28
CA LEU A 277 6.46 17.76 -4.91
C LEU A 277 4.95 18.04 -5.08
N PRO A 278 4.41 19.18 -4.61
CA PRO A 278 2.98 19.47 -4.79
C PRO A 278 2.56 19.52 -6.26
N LYS A 279 3.43 20.06 -7.14
CA LYS A 279 3.19 20.14 -8.59
C LYS A 279 3.18 18.74 -9.22
N ARG A 280 4.12 17.88 -8.81
CA ARG A 280 4.15 16.47 -9.26
C ARG A 280 2.91 15.71 -8.84
N PHE A 281 2.51 15.82 -7.58
CA PHE A 281 1.36 15.13 -7.03
C PHE A 281 0.06 15.62 -7.64
N ALA A 282 -0.12 16.94 -7.81
CA ALA A 282 -1.28 17.54 -8.44
C ALA A 282 -1.49 17.05 -9.89
N LYS A 283 -0.41 16.79 -10.64
CA LYS A 283 -0.51 16.19 -11.98
C LYS A 283 -1.22 14.84 -12.00
N TYR A 284 -1.19 14.12 -10.87
CA TYR A 284 -1.84 12.82 -10.69
C TYR A 284 -3.06 12.90 -9.77
N GLY A 285 -3.66 14.07 -9.59
CA GLY A 285 -4.86 14.23 -8.76
C GLY A 285 -4.62 14.09 -7.26
N LEU A 286 -3.37 14.03 -6.81
CA LEU A 286 -3.03 13.89 -5.39
C LEU A 286 -2.68 15.23 -4.75
N THR A 287 -3.01 15.36 -3.46
CA THR A 287 -2.70 16.54 -2.67
C THR A 287 -1.90 16.15 -1.43
N LEU A 288 -0.80 16.85 -1.17
CA LEU A 288 -0.05 16.67 0.07
C LEU A 288 -0.75 17.35 1.23
N HIS A 289 -0.67 16.75 2.43
CA HIS A 289 -1.21 17.33 3.64
C HIS A 289 -0.30 18.48 4.11
N PRO A 290 -0.78 19.75 4.14
CA PRO A 290 0.10 20.91 4.36
C PRO A 290 0.74 20.92 5.75
N GLU A 291 0.04 20.44 6.79
CA GLU A 291 0.53 20.45 8.18
C GLU A 291 1.38 19.24 8.56
N LYS A 292 1.28 18.14 7.79
CA LYS A 292 2.01 16.90 8.10
C LYS A 292 3.17 16.64 7.13
N THR A 293 3.19 17.33 5.99
CA THR A 293 4.34 17.30 5.09
C THR A 293 5.32 18.34 5.60
N CYS A 294 6.38 17.92 6.25
CA CYS A 294 7.31 18.82 6.91
C CYS A 294 8.76 18.43 6.68
N LEU A 295 9.61 19.46 6.65
CA LEU A 295 11.06 19.33 6.50
C LEU A 295 11.71 19.53 7.87
N VAL A 296 12.46 18.52 8.32
CA VAL A 296 13.11 18.50 9.64
C VAL A 296 14.62 18.43 9.47
N ARG A 297 15.37 19.30 10.17
CA ARG A 297 16.81 19.13 10.31
C ARG A 297 17.10 17.92 11.19
N TYR A 298 17.69 16.90 10.64
CA TYR A 298 17.90 15.61 11.29
C TYR A 298 19.38 15.21 11.24
N ALA A 299 20.19 15.95 11.99
CA ALA A 299 21.63 15.74 12.10
C ALA A 299 22.07 15.80 13.57
N PRO A 300 23.08 15.03 13.99
CA PRO A 300 23.58 15.09 15.37
C PRO A 300 24.16 16.47 15.64
N LYS A 301 24.10 16.91 16.91
CA LYS A 301 24.86 18.09 17.34
C LYS A 301 26.35 17.86 17.17
N ARG A 302 27.05 18.85 16.65
CA ARG A 302 28.51 18.84 16.52
C ARG A 302 29.15 19.50 17.72
N ASP A 303 28.53 20.57 18.22
CA ASP A 303 28.94 21.33 19.39
C ASP A 303 27.72 21.88 20.15
N ASP A 304 27.92 22.55 21.29
CA ASP A 304 26.84 23.08 22.11
C ASP A 304 26.09 24.27 21.46
N ASN A 305 26.70 24.94 20.49
CA ASN A 305 26.08 26.04 19.75
C ASN A 305 25.23 25.55 18.55
N ASP A 306 25.32 24.28 18.19
CA ASP A 306 24.54 23.73 17.08
C ASP A 306 23.06 23.56 17.47
N ALA A 307 22.16 23.79 16.53
CA ALA A 307 20.74 23.64 16.73
C ALA A 307 20.40 22.20 17.17
N ASP A 308 19.41 22.08 18.04
CA ASP A 308 18.93 20.77 18.47
C ASP A 308 18.48 19.90 17.29
N PRO A 309 18.85 18.62 17.24
CA PRO A 309 18.35 17.70 16.24
C PRO A 309 16.82 17.64 16.29
N GLY A 310 16.20 17.80 15.14
CA GLY A 310 14.75 17.57 15.02
C GLY A 310 14.40 16.11 15.28
N THR A 311 13.12 15.86 15.47
CA THR A 311 12.54 14.52 15.57
C THR A 311 11.40 14.41 14.57
N PHE A 312 11.12 13.20 14.11
CA PHE A 312 9.97 12.94 13.24
C PHE A 312 9.37 11.57 13.54
N ASP A 313 8.11 11.40 13.15
CA ASP A 313 7.38 10.15 13.36
C ASP A 313 7.29 9.36 12.05
N PHE A 314 7.74 8.09 12.06
CA PHE A 314 7.61 7.18 10.92
C PHE A 314 7.27 5.77 11.38
N LEU A 315 6.25 5.16 10.76
CA LEU A 315 5.75 3.81 11.05
C LEU A 315 5.47 3.54 12.54
N GLY A 316 4.99 4.57 13.24
CA GLY A 316 4.60 4.48 14.65
C GLY A 316 5.74 4.62 15.65
N PHE A 317 6.90 5.08 15.19
CA PHE A 317 8.05 5.41 16.02
C PHE A 317 8.49 6.86 15.80
N THR A 318 8.85 7.54 16.90
CA THR A 318 9.58 8.80 16.85
C THR A 318 11.06 8.52 16.76
N HIS A 319 11.69 9.05 15.70
CA HIS A 319 13.13 8.95 15.43
C HIS A 319 13.85 10.17 15.99
N TYR A 320 15.00 9.97 16.63
CA TYR A 320 15.81 11.04 17.20
C TYR A 320 17.29 10.66 17.29
N TRP A 321 18.15 11.66 17.31
CA TRP A 321 19.57 11.47 17.57
C TRP A 321 19.82 11.38 19.07
N GLY A 322 20.55 10.39 19.51
CA GLY A 322 20.98 10.20 20.89
C GLY A 322 22.45 9.82 20.95
N LYS A 323 22.95 9.52 22.16
CA LYS A 323 24.32 9.04 22.38
C LYS A 323 24.33 7.55 22.67
N SER A 324 25.31 6.83 22.12
CA SER A 324 25.64 5.45 22.49
C SER A 324 26.26 5.39 23.89
N ARG A 325 26.44 4.20 24.44
CA ARG A 325 27.19 4.02 25.70
C ARG A 325 28.62 4.58 25.65
N LYS A 326 29.22 4.65 24.46
CA LYS A 326 30.56 5.20 24.20
C LYS A 326 30.53 6.70 23.80
N GLY A 327 29.42 7.41 24.03
CA GLY A 327 29.25 8.82 23.71
C GLY A 327 29.08 9.16 22.22
N LYS A 328 29.20 8.21 21.30
CA LYS A 328 29.04 8.48 19.85
C LYS A 328 27.59 8.77 19.51
N PRO A 329 27.30 9.73 18.58
CA PRO A 329 25.93 9.97 18.11
C PRO A 329 25.37 8.75 17.36
N ILE A 330 24.15 8.39 17.69
CA ILE A 330 23.41 7.29 17.08
C ILE A 330 21.94 7.67 16.91
N ILE A 331 21.30 7.12 15.88
CA ILE A 331 19.86 7.23 15.70
C ILE A 331 19.17 6.26 16.66
N LYS A 332 18.22 6.78 17.43
CA LYS A 332 17.36 6.01 18.34
C LYS A 332 15.91 6.11 17.93
N ARG A 333 15.12 5.16 18.36
CA ARG A 333 13.67 5.11 18.14
C ARG A 333 12.96 4.89 19.48
N LYS A 334 11.84 5.58 19.66
CA LYS A 334 10.88 5.34 20.74
C LYS A 334 9.48 5.24 20.16
N THR A 335 8.55 4.58 20.82
CA THR A 335 7.15 4.55 20.38
C THR A 335 6.63 5.98 20.28
N ALA A 336 6.00 6.32 19.16
CA ALA A 336 5.40 7.64 18.95
C ALA A 336 4.38 7.95 20.06
N SER A 337 4.42 9.17 20.59
CA SER A 337 3.66 9.57 21.78
C SER A 337 2.17 9.32 21.65
N LYS A 338 1.58 9.61 20.49
CA LYS A 338 0.16 9.35 20.19
C LYS A 338 -0.17 7.85 20.28
N ARG A 339 0.70 6.98 19.77
CA ARG A 339 0.50 5.52 19.80
C ARG A 339 0.63 4.97 21.22
N LEU A 340 1.61 5.45 21.99
CA LEU A 340 1.80 5.07 23.37
C LEU A 340 0.58 5.48 24.22
N LYS A 341 0.13 6.74 24.14
CA LYS A 341 -1.04 7.25 24.84
C LYS A 341 -2.28 6.40 24.56
N ARG A 342 -2.55 6.08 23.29
CA ARG A 342 -3.69 5.24 22.90
C ARG A 342 -3.62 3.83 23.50
N SER A 343 -2.43 3.23 23.53
CA SER A 343 -2.23 1.90 24.13
C SER A 343 -2.48 1.94 25.66
N LEU A 344 -1.99 2.97 26.35
CA LEU A 344 -2.21 3.16 27.77
C LEU A 344 -3.68 3.38 28.12
N VAL A 345 -4.41 4.17 27.32
CA VAL A 345 -5.86 4.37 27.48
C VAL A 345 -6.60 3.03 27.36
N ARG A 346 -6.33 2.27 26.30
CA ARG A 346 -6.96 0.93 26.11
C ARG A 346 -6.68 -0.03 27.27
N ILE A 347 -5.45 -0.07 27.76
CA ILE A 347 -5.10 -0.90 28.93
C ILE A 347 -5.86 -0.42 30.16
N SER A 348 -5.94 0.89 30.38
CA SER A 348 -6.69 1.47 31.50
C SER A 348 -8.18 1.15 31.43
N GLU A 349 -8.78 1.25 30.26
CA GLU A 349 -10.19 0.89 30.03
C GLU A 349 -10.42 -0.62 30.27
N TRP A 350 -9.53 -1.47 29.74
CA TRP A 350 -9.61 -2.91 29.99
C TRP A 350 -9.49 -3.25 31.46
N CYS A 351 -8.53 -2.65 32.19
CA CYS A 351 -8.39 -2.85 33.62
C CYS A 351 -9.64 -2.39 34.41
N ARG A 352 -10.28 -1.29 33.98
CA ARG A 352 -11.53 -0.82 34.61
C ARG A 352 -12.68 -1.78 34.41
N SER A 353 -12.82 -2.33 33.18
CA SER A 353 -13.92 -3.27 32.86
C SER A 353 -13.75 -4.65 33.47
N HIS A 354 -12.54 -5.02 33.93
CA HIS A 354 -12.21 -6.31 34.54
C HIS A 354 -11.82 -6.20 36.02
N ARG A 355 -12.14 -5.09 36.67
CA ARG A 355 -12.07 -4.98 38.14
C ARG A 355 -13.28 -5.68 38.74
N HIS A 356 -13.02 -6.69 39.57
CA HIS A 356 -14.02 -7.34 40.41
C HIS A 356 -14.28 -6.52 41.66
#